data_c81758d49b60e3d78805e8f44b4219ea
#
_entry.id   c81758d49b60e3d78805e8f44b4219ea
#
_cell.length_a   1.000
_cell.length_b   1.000
_cell.length_c   1.000
_cell.angle_alpha   90.00
_cell.angle_beta   90.00
_cell.angle_gamma   90.00
#
_symmetry.space_group_name_H-M   'P 1'
#
loop_
_entity.id
_entity.type
_entity.pdbx_description
1 polymer ?
#
loop_
_entity_poly.entity_id
_entity_poly.type
_entity_poly.pdbx_seq_one_letter_code
_entity_poly.pdbx_strand_id
1 'polypeptide(L)'
;MNEIKKARRLIEADPQTEAAKILAGLVRALESDEKFSLGDLYKLSFDDFHLAIDVLKEWRLDRYYSGKAKLHDLSVQVASFNA
;
A
#
# COMPACT_ATOMS: atom_id res chain seq x y z
N MET A 1 12.59 3.12 7.30
CA MET A 1 11.70 2.13 6.72
C MET A 1 10.50 1.85 7.60
N ASN A 2 9.66 2.85 7.83
CA ASN A 2 8.45 2.72 8.63
C ASN A 2 7.30 3.54 8.03
N GLU A 3 7.25 3.55 6.69
CA GLU A 3 6.27 4.38 5.99
C GLU A 3 4.86 3.82 6.19
N ILE A 4 4.74 2.50 6.28
CA ILE A 4 3.46 1.86 6.57
C ILE A 4 2.99 2.27 7.97
N LYS A 5 3.90 2.31 8.94
CA LYS A 5 3.56 2.77 10.28
C LYS A 5 3.20 4.25 10.33
N LYS A 6 3.90 5.07 9.54
CA LYS A 6 3.57 6.49 9.44
C LYS A 6 2.18 6.71 8.90
N ALA A 7 1.81 5.97 7.85
CA ALA A 7 0.48 6.04 7.27
C ALA A 7 -0.57 5.61 8.29
N ARG A 8 -0.29 4.53 9.02
CA ARG A 8 -1.20 4.05 10.07
C ARG A 8 -1.39 5.10 11.15
N ARG A 9 -0.30 5.74 11.61
CA ARG A 9 -0.39 6.78 12.63
C ARG A 9 -1.19 7.99 12.15
N LEU A 10 -1.01 8.37 10.90
CA LEU A 10 -1.77 9.47 10.32
C LEU A 10 -3.26 9.16 10.32
N ILE A 11 -3.63 7.95 9.93
CA ILE A 11 -5.02 7.52 9.92
C ILE A 11 -5.59 7.48 11.35
N GLU A 12 -4.84 6.94 12.29
CA GLU A 12 -5.29 6.82 13.68
C GLU A 12 -5.41 8.17 14.36
N ALA A 13 -4.54 9.13 14.02
CA ALA A 13 -4.54 10.45 14.64
C ALA A 13 -5.85 11.20 14.38
N ASP A 14 -6.35 11.12 13.14
CA ASP A 14 -7.63 11.72 12.79
C ASP A 14 -8.23 11.01 11.58
N PRO A 15 -9.01 9.95 11.82
CA PRO A 15 -9.58 9.16 10.73
C PRO A 15 -10.64 9.87 9.91
N GLN A 16 -11.06 11.06 10.33
CA GLN A 16 -12.08 11.83 9.61
C GLN A 16 -11.50 12.74 8.53
N THR A 17 -10.19 12.93 8.51
CA THR A 17 -9.58 13.78 7.49
C THR A 17 -9.67 13.10 6.11
N GLU A 18 -9.68 13.92 5.06
CA GLU A 18 -9.67 13.41 3.69
C GLU A 18 -8.41 12.59 3.43
N ALA A 19 -7.26 13.07 3.91
CA ALA A 19 -6.00 12.35 3.77
C ALA A 19 -6.07 10.96 4.40
N ALA A 20 -6.62 10.86 5.62
CA ALA A 20 -6.77 9.58 6.30
C ALA A 20 -7.68 8.63 5.52
N LYS A 21 -8.77 9.12 4.98
CA LYS A 21 -9.70 8.31 4.18
C LYS A 21 -9.05 7.81 2.91
N ILE A 22 -8.29 8.65 2.23
CA ILE A 22 -7.58 8.29 1.01
C ILE A 22 -6.51 7.24 1.30
N LEU A 23 -5.70 7.47 2.32
CA LEU A 23 -4.66 6.51 2.70
C LEU A 23 -5.23 5.18 3.17
N ALA A 24 -6.33 5.21 3.91
CA ALA A 24 -7.00 3.98 4.33
C ALA A 24 -7.54 3.20 3.13
N GLY A 25 -8.09 3.91 2.14
CA GLY A 25 -8.54 3.30 0.90
C GLY A 25 -7.40 2.66 0.13
N LEU A 26 -6.26 3.34 0.08
CA LEU A 26 -5.06 2.80 -0.57
C LEU A 26 -4.59 1.52 0.11
N VAL A 27 -4.52 1.53 1.43
CA VAL A 27 -4.10 0.34 2.20
C VAL A 27 -5.05 -0.82 1.96
N ARG A 28 -6.36 -0.57 1.96
CA ARG A 28 -7.33 -1.63 1.67
C ARG A 28 -7.16 -2.19 0.27
N ALA A 29 -6.91 -1.32 -0.71
CA ALA A 29 -6.67 -1.74 -2.08
C ALA A 29 -5.44 -2.63 -2.18
N LEU A 30 -4.37 -2.27 -1.50
CA LEU A 30 -3.13 -3.05 -1.47
C LEU A 30 -3.33 -4.40 -0.79
N GLU A 31 -4.08 -4.41 0.30
CA GLU A 31 -4.29 -5.61 1.11
C GLU A 31 -5.27 -6.59 0.46
N SER A 32 -6.34 -6.07 -0.11
CA SER A 32 -7.47 -6.87 -0.59
C SER A 32 -7.67 -6.80 -2.09
N ASP A 33 -6.74 -6.18 -2.80
CA ASP A 33 -6.80 -6.01 -4.25
C ASP A 33 -8.08 -5.29 -4.70
N GLU A 34 -8.53 -4.34 -3.91
CA GLU A 34 -9.67 -3.51 -4.25
C GLU A 34 -9.26 -2.41 -5.21
N LYS A 35 -10.23 -1.87 -5.93
CA LYS A 35 -9.97 -0.76 -6.83
C LYS A 35 -9.72 0.52 -6.05
N PHE A 36 -8.77 1.32 -6.53
CA PHE A 36 -8.43 2.60 -5.96
C PHE A 36 -8.30 3.63 -7.07
N SER A 37 -8.91 4.79 -6.89
CA SER A 37 -8.83 5.85 -7.88
C SER A 37 -7.50 6.60 -7.74
N LEU A 38 -6.69 6.57 -8.79
CA LEU A 38 -5.42 7.30 -8.81
C LEU A 38 -5.62 8.81 -8.61
N GLY A 39 -6.74 9.32 -9.09
CA GLY A 39 -7.07 10.74 -8.90
C GLY A 39 -7.14 11.16 -7.46
N ASP A 40 -7.46 10.25 -6.56
CA ASP A 40 -7.52 10.55 -5.13
C ASP A 40 -6.14 10.90 -4.56
N LEU A 41 -5.06 10.36 -5.14
CA LEU A 41 -3.71 10.71 -4.71
C LEU A 41 -3.41 12.19 -4.90
N TYR A 42 -3.99 12.79 -5.91
CA TYR A 42 -3.76 14.21 -6.21
C TYR A 42 -4.53 15.15 -5.29
N LYS A 43 -5.43 14.62 -4.49
CA LYS A 43 -6.11 15.38 -3.45
C LYS A 43 -5.28 15.52 -2.18
N LEU A 44 -4.24 14.72 -2.06
CA LEU A 44 -3.34 14.75 -0.92
C LEU A 44 -2.41 15.95 -1.01
N SER A 45 -1.96 16.46 0.16
CA SER A 45 -0.87 17.41 0.20
C SER A 45 0.39 16.76 -0.37
N PHE A 46 1.38 17.58 -0.71
CA PHE A 46 2.62 17.07 -1.27
C PHE A 46 3.28 16.05 -0.35
N ASP A 47 3.31 16.34 0.95
CA ASP A 47 3.91 15.43 1.94
C ASP A 47 3.13 14.13 2.06
N ASP A 48 1.81 14.22 2.08
CA ASP A 48 0.97 13.03 2.17
C ASP A 48 1.01 12.21 0.88
N PHE A 49 1.13 12.87 -0.26
CA PHE A 49 1.34 12.19 -1.53
C PHE A 49 2.65 11.40 -1.51
N HIS A 50 3.73 12.00 -1.04
CA HIS A 50 5.00 11.31 -0.88
C HIS A 50 4.88 10.11 0.04
N LEU A 51 4.17 10.28 1.14
CA LEU A 51 3.93 9.18 2.07
C LEU A 51 3.20 8.02 1.37
N ALA A 52 2.20 8.34 0.56
CA ALA A 52 1.47 7.32 -0.20
C ALA A 52 2.40 6.56 -1.15
N ILE A 53 3.27 7.27 -1.86
CA ILE A 53 4.25 6.64 -2.75
C ILE A 53 5.21 5.76 -1.95
N ASP A 54 5.68 6.22 -0.81
CA ASP A 54 6.57 5.45 0.04
C ASP A 54 5.90 4.21 0.60
N VAL A 55 4.61 4.30 0.93
CA VAL A 55 3.82 3.15 1.35
C VAL A 55 3.77 2.11 0.23
N LEU A 56 3.54 2.55 -1.00
CA LEU A 56 3.54 1.64 -2.15
C LEU A 56 4.88 0.93 -2.31
N LYS A 57 5.97 1.66 -2.18
CA LYS A 57 7.32 1.10 -2.28
C LYS A 57 7.58 0.07 -1.19
N GLU A 58 7.26 0.42 0.04
CA GLU A 58 7.49 -0.45 1.19
C GLU A 58 6.59 -1.68 1.12
N TRP A 59 5.34 -1.51 0.69
CA TRP A 59 4.42 -2.62 0.51
C TRP A 59 4.94 -3.62 -0.52
N ARG A 60 5.48 -3.09 -1.61
CA ARG A 60 6.06 -3.95 -2.64
C ARG A 60 7.25 -4.74 -2.11
N LEU A 61 8.15 -4.09 -1.37
CA LEU A 61 9.30 -4.75 -0.77
C LEU A 61 8.87 -5.84 0.19
N ASP A 62 7.96 -5.53 1.08
CA ASP A 62 7.44 -6.47 2.04
C ASP A 62 6.80 -7.67 1.36
N ARG A 63 6.02 -7.42 0.32
CA ARG A 63 5.34 -8.46 -0.42
C ARG A 63 6.30 -9.41 -1.13
N TYR A 64 7.41 -8.89 -1.63
CA TYR A 64 8.38 -9.69 -2.36
C TYR A 64 9.49 -10.28 -1.51
N TYR A 65 9.83 -9.63 -0.40
CA TYR A 65 10.99 -10.02 0.40
C TYR A 65 10.66 -10.51 1.79
N SER A 66 9.50 -10.21 2.28
CA SER A 66 9.04 -10.66 3.58
C SER A 66 8.67 -12.14 3.49
N GLY A 67 9.53 -12.97 4.00
CA GLY A 67 9.31 -14.41 3.96
C GLY A 67 9.71 -15.03 2.63
N LYS A 68 10.94 -15.49 2.56
CA LYS A 68 11.46 -16.14 1.36
C LYS A 68 10.64 -17.35 0.93
N ALA A 69 9.98 -17.99 1.86
CA ALA A 69 9.10 -19.13 1.55
C ALA A 69 7.94 -18.69 0.65
N LYS A 70 7.41 -17.49 0.90
CA LYS A 70 6.31 -16.94 0.08
C LYS A 70 6.78 -16.58 -1.33
N LEU A 71 8.05 -16.25 -1.47
CA LEU A 71 8.59 -15.94 -2.79
C LEU A 71 8.54 -17.16 -3.70
N HIS A 72 8.81 -18.33 -3.16
CA HIS A 72 8.69 -19.58 -3.91
C HIS A 72 7.24 -19.80 -4.35
N ASP A 73 6.29 -19.62 -3.44
CA ASP A 73 4.87 -19.79 -3.75
C ASP A 73 4.41 -18.80 -4.83
N LEU A 74 4.88 -17.58 -4.77
CA LEU A 74 4.58 -16.59 -5.80
C LEU A 74 5.13 -17.01 -7.14
N SER A 75 6.34 -17.56 -7.18
CA SER A 75 6.95 -18.05 -8.41
C SER A 75 6.13 -19.17 -9.02
N VAL A 76 5.63 -20.06 -8.20
CA VAL A 76 4.76 -21.16 -8.64
C VAL A 76 3.45 -20.62 -9.21
N GLN A 77 2.85 -19.65 -8.52
CA GLN A 77 1.61 -19.03 -8.99
C GLN A 77 1.78 -18.34 -10.33
N VAL A 78 2.87 -17.59 -10.50
CA VAL A 78 3.15 -16.93 -11.77
C VAL A 78 3.32 -17.95 -12.89
N ALA A 79 4.03 -19.04 -12.64
CA ALA A 79 4.18 -20.11 -13.61
C ALA A 79 2.83 -20.71 -13.99
N SER A 80 1.93 -20.86 -13.01
CA SER A 80 0.58 -21.37 -13.26
C SER A 80 -0.25 -20.45 -14.13
N PHE A 81 -0.11 -19.14 -13.92
CA PHE A 81 -0.85 -18.16 -14.72
C PHE A 81 -0.34 -18.09 -16.16
N ASN A 82 0.92 -18.38 -16.38
CA ASN A 82 1.54 -18.31 -17.70
C ASN A 82 1.56 -19.64 -18.44
N ALA A 83 1.05 -20.65 -17.81
CA ALA A 83 1.03 -22.00 -18.40
C ALA A 83 -0.15 -22.20 -19.40
#